data_86c96d4bdedd676ebfee890f4d45ee6e
#
_entry.id   86c96d4bdedd676ebfee890f4d45ee6e
#
_cell.length_a   1.000
_cell.length_b   1.000
_cell.length_c   1.000
_cell.angle_alpha   90.00
_cell.angle_beta   90.00
_cell.angle_gamma   90.00
#
_symmetry.space_group_name_H-M   'P 1'
#
loop_
_entity.id
_entity.type
_entity.pdbx_description
1 polymer ?
#
loop_
_entity_poly.entity_id
_entity_poly.type
_entity_poly.pdbx_seq_one_letter_code
_entity_poly.pdbx_strand_id
1 'polypeptide(L)'
;SRGQRYLGGFIGSAQKKEEWLGGMVGKWVSAVKTLSVVADRYPQTAYAGFTFCLQNEWQYVQRVVADTGPFFHPLEKEIRMSFLPALLGIPPLEIDGGYRQLLTHSVKLGGLAIRNPVDTAQGVHSASLAATRHLTVSLVCRDTRFDLGTHRTCATEAGQAARKSRLIDEQLFLDGRGRDNPSVARRDKRNCAAGAWLSVFPNRLNGTGLSADEW
;
A
#
# COMPACT_ATOMS: atom_id res chain seq x y z
N SER A 1 28.16 13.03 11.07
CA SER A 1 26.98 13.06 11.95
C SER A 1 26.44 11.66 12.17
N ARG A 2 26.05 11.36 13.40
CA ARG A 2 25.45 10.05 13.73
C ARG A 2 23.96 10.11 13.37
N GLY A 3 23.45 9.09 12.68
CA GLY A 3 22.03 8.93 12.48
C GLY A 3 21.40 8.17 13.65
N GLN A 4 20.15 8.49 14.00
CA GLN A 4 19.43 7.86 15.10
C GLN A 4 18.01 7.50 14.71
N ARG A 5 17.59 6.31 15.09
CA ARG A 5 16.18 5.90 14.99
C ARG A 5 15.39 6.62 16.09
N TYR A 6 14.26 7.22 15.70
CA TYR A 6 13.36 7.91 16.63
C TYR A 6 11.90 7.62 16.29
N LEU A 7 11.14 7.11 17.24
CA LEU A 7 9.71 6.76 17.09
C LEU A 7 9.38 5.99 15.79
N GLY A 8 10.25 5.05 15.40
CA GLY A 8 10.08 4.26 14.18
C GLY A 8 10.50 4.94 12.87
N GLY A 9 10.82 6.23 12.91
CA GLY A 9 11.45 6.98 11.82
C GLY A 9 12.98 7.05 11.99
N PHE A 10 13.61 7.87 11.16
CA PHE A 10 15.05 8.08 11.17
C PHE A 10 15.40 9.56 11.08
N ILE A 11 16.31 10.02 11.93
CA ILE A 11 16.87 11.36 11.93
C ILE A 11 18.38 11.25 11.79
N GLY A 12 18.94 11.85 10.74
CA GLY A 12 20.39 11.79 10.49
C GLY A 12 20.78 12.19 9.08
N SER A 13 22.02 11.89 8.71
CA SER A 13 22.52 12.13 7.35
C SER A 13 21.83 11.25 6.33
N ALA A 14 21.82 11.68 5.06
CA ALA A 14 21.26 10.93 3.94
C ALA A 14 21.86 9.52 3.84
N GLN A 15 23.18 9.39 3.96
CA GLN A 15 23.88 8.11 3.91
C GLN A 15 23.41 7.14 5.01
N LYS A 16 23.25 7.62 6.24
CA LYS A 16 22.78 6.79 7.36
C LYS A 16 21.30 6.42 7.23
N LYS A 17 20.49 7.31 6.67
CA LYS A 17 19.10 7.02 6.30
C LYS A 17 19.05 5.87 5.27
N GLU A 18 19.90 5.92 4.26
CA GLU A 18 19.99 4.91 3.22
C GLU A 18 20.38 3.53 3.77
N GLU A 19 21.44 3.47 4.59
CA GLU A 19 21.86 2.23 5.27
C GLU A 19 20.70 1.64 6.11
N TRP A 20 20.01 2.48 6.88
CA TRP A 20 18.90 2.06 7.73
C TRP A 20 17.70 1.56 6.90
N LEU A 21 17.30 2.31 5.84
CA LEU A 21 16.22 1.92 4.94
C LEU A 21 16.55 0.62 4.21
N GLY A 22 17.77 0.47 3.71
CA GLY A 22 18.22 -0.76 3.03
C GLY A 22 18.08 -1.99 3.93
N GLY A 23 18.44 -1.87 5.20
CA GLY A 23 18.27 -2.95 6.18
C GLY A 23 16.80 -3.29 6.45
N MET A 24 15.90 -2.30 6.48
CA MET A 24 14.47 -2.54 6.65
C MET A 24 13.84 -3.15 5.40
N VAL A 25 14.15 -2.62 4.22
CA VAL A 25 13.66 -3.15 2.95
C VAL A 25 14.09 -4.61 2.77
N GLY A 26 15.32 -4.96 3.13
CA GLY A 26 15.79 -6.35 3.11
C GLY A 26 14.94 -7.29 3.98
N LYS A 27 14.52 -6.85 5.17
CA LYS A 27 13.61 -7.61 6.03
C LYS A 27 12.23 -7.80 5.39
N TRP A 28 11.66 -6.75 4.80
CA TRP A 28 10.35 -6.83 4.13
C TRP A 28 10.40 -7.70 2.88
N VAL A 29 11.47 -7.63 2.09
CA VAL A 29 11.71 -8.55 0.96
C VAL A 29 11.72 -9.99 1.44
N SER A 30 12.42 -10.30 2.52
CA SER A 30 12.44 -11.66 3.10
C SER A 30 11.05 -12.09 3.60
N ALA A 31 10.30 -11.19 4.22
CA ALA A 31 8.93 -11.48 4.67
C ALA A 31 7.99 -11.74 3.49
N VAL A 32 8.09 -10.95 2.40
CA VAL A 32 7.32 -11.17 1.17
C VAL A 32 7.65 -12.52 0.54
N LYS A 33 8.94 -12.92 0.49
CA LYS A 33 9.36 -14.25 0.00
C LYS A 33 8.72 -15.37 0.81
N THR A 34 8.75 -15.27 2.13
CA THR A 34 8.12 -16.26 3.00
C THR A 34 6.63 -16.34 2.76
N LEU A 35 5.98 -15.17 2.61
CA LEU A 35 4.54 -15.11 2.36
C LEU A 35 4.15 -15.64 0.97
N SER A 36 5.04 -15.53 -0.03
CA SER A 36 4.85 -16.14 -1.35
C SER A 36 4.75 -17.67 -1.27
N VAL A 37 5.59 -18.30 -0.43
CA VAL A 37 5.50 -19.76 -0.21
C VAL A 37 4.18 -20.15 0.46
N VAL A 38 3.66 -19.30 1.34
CA VAL A 38 2.33 -19.53 1.96
C VAL A 38 1.21 -19.37 0.91
N ALA A 39 1.37 -18.40 0.00
CA ALA A 39 0.38 -18.09 -1.03
C ALA A 39 0.10 -19.28 -1.97
N ASP A 40 1.10 -20.07 -2.31
CA ASP A 40 0.95 -21.27 -3.14
C ASP A 40 -0.05 -22.29 -2.58
N ARG A 41 -0.21 -22.35 -1.25
CA ARG A 41 -1.11 -23.30 -0.58
C ARG A 41 -2.31 -22.65 0.07
N TYR A 42 -2.18 -21.41 0.52
CA TYR A 42 -3.19 -20.70 1.29
C TYR A 42 -3.28 -19.23 0.83
N PRO A 43 -3.70 -18.99 -0.43
CA PRO A 43 -3.67 -17.67 -1.04
C PRO A 43 -4.50 -16.63 -0.27
N GLN A 44 -5.68 -16.98 0.22
CA GLN A 44 -6.51 -16.08 1.02
C GLN A 44 -5.82 -15.65 2.33
N THR A 45 -5.17 -16.58 3.03
CA THR A 45 -4.43 -16.30 4.26
C THR A 45 -3.22 -15.42 3.99
N ALA A 46 -2.49 -15.70 2.90
CA ALA A 46 -1.36 -14.89 2.47
C ALA A 46 -1.79 -13.47 2.06
N TYR A 47 -2.89 -13.34 1.33
CA TYR A 47 -3.48 -12.06 0.97
C TYR A 47 -3.86 -11.24 2.22
N ALA A 48 -4.54 -11.86 3.18
CA ALA A 48 -4.89 -11.19 4.44
C ALA A 48 -3.65 -10.76 5.23
N GLY A 49 -2.66 -11.64 5.37
CA GLY A 49 -1.38 -11.34 6.02
C GLY A 49 -0.63 -10.20 5.34
N PHE A 50 -0.63 -10.16 4.01
CA PHE A 50 -0.03 -9.07 3.26
C PHE A 50 -0.77 -7.74 3.46
N THR A 51 -2.07 -7.70 3.23
CA THR A 51 -2.85 -6.46 3.18
C THR A 51 -3.14 -5.87 4.56
N PHE A 52 -3.40 -6.71 5.56
CA PHE A 52 -3.72 -6.24 6.92
C PHE A 52 -2.50 -6.06 7.82
N CYS A 53 -1.38 -6.77 7.56
CA CYS A 53 -0.20 -6.72 8.40
C CYS A 53 1.00 -6.12 7.67
N LEU A 54 1.59 -6.87 6.75
CA LEU A 54 2.90 -6.58 6.18
C LEU A 54 2.94 -5.24 5.43
N GLN A 55 1.94 -4.95 4.61
CA GLN A 55 1.85 -3.71 3.84
C GLN A 55 1.83 -2.46 4.74
N ASN A 56 1.30 -2.56 5.94
CA ASN A 56 1.21 -1.44 6.87
C ASN A 56 2.56 -1.04 7.49
N GLU A 57 3.54 -1.96 7.54
CA GLU A 57 4.85 -1.68 8.12
C GLU A 57 5.62 -0.63 7.31
N TRP A 58 5.75 -0.81 5.99
CA TRP A 58 6.45 0.19 5.18
C TRP A 58 5.61 1.45 4.94
N GLN A 59 4.28 1.36 4.94
CA GLN A 59 3.43 2.55 4.89
C GLN A 59 3.66 3.49 6.07
N TYR A 60 3.95 2.94 7.25
CA TYR A 60 4.33 3.76 8.39
C TYR A 60 5.63 4.53 8.10
N VAL A 61 6.65 3.84 7.59
CA VAL A 61 7.93 4.49 7.24
C VAL A 61 7.74 5.54 6.15
N GLN A 62 6.93 5.28 5.15
CA GLN A 62 6.55 6.27 4.12
C GLN A 62 5.91 7.53 4.70
N ARG A 63 5.14 7.42 5.78
CA ARG A 63 4.52 8.59 6.43
C ARG A 63 5.52 9.49 7.15
N VAL A 64 6.54 8.90 7.76
CA VAL A 64 7.44 9.59 8.69
C VAL A 64 8.80 9.93 8.10
N VAL A 65 9.16 9.33 6.95
CA VAL A 65 10.46 9.53 6.30
C VAL A 65 10.26 9.98 4.86
N ALA A 66 10.84 11.13 4.53
CA ALA A 66 10.79 11.68 3.18
C ALA A 66 11.63 10.88 2.17
N ASP A 67 11.24 10.94 0.90
CA ASP A 67 12.01 10.46 -0.25
C ASP A 67 12.41 8.98 -0.15
N THR A 68 11.46 8.16 0.32
CA THR A 68 11.70 6.71 0.49
C THR A 68 11.42 5.90 -0.76
N GLY A 69 10.70 6.44 -1.75
CA GLY A 69 10.28 5.73 -2.97
C GLY A 69 11.38 4.92 -3.65
N PRO A 70 12.52 5.52 -4.01
CA PRO A 70 13.61 4.82 -4.69
C PRO A 70 14.14 3.58 -3.95
N PHE A 71 14.09 3.57 -2.63
CA PHE A 71 14.57 2.45 -1.82
C PHE A 71 13.65 1.23 -1.85
N PHE A 72 12.39 1.40 -2.26
CA PHE A 72 11.40 0.33 -2.32
C PHE A 72 11.42 -0.49 -3.62
N HIS A 73 12.27 -0.19 -4.60
CA HIS A 73 12.37 -0.98 -5.83
C HIS A 73 12.62 -2.48 -5.60
N PRO A 74 13.51 -2.91 -4.68
CA PRO A 74 13.70 -4.33 -4.41
C PRO A 74 12.44 -4.99 -3.84
N LEU A 75 11.69 -4.26 -2.99
CA LEU A 75 10.43 -4.74 -2.43
C LEU A 75 9.35 -4.88 -3.49
N GLU A 76 9.16 -3.87 -4.35
CA GLU A 76 8.21 -3.93 -5.46
C GLU A 76 8.56 -5.07 -6.44
N LYS A 77 9.84 -5.25 -6.73
CA LYS A 77 10.28 -6.37 -7.56
C LYS A 77 9.88 -7.71 -6.95
N GLU A 78 10.05 -7.90 -5.65
CA GLU A 78 9.68 -9.14 -4.98
C GLU A 78 8.16 -9.35 -4.96
N ILE A 79 7.38 -8.31 -4.69
CA ILE A 79 5.92 -8.36 -4.76
C ILE A 79 5.46 -8.79 -6.16
N ARG A 80 6.01 -8.17 -7.21
CA ARG A 80 5.61 -8.43 -8.59
C ARG A 80 6.05 -9.78 -9.11
N MET A 81 7.27 -10.22 -8.77
CA MET A 81 7.90 -11.40 -9.38
C MET A 81 7.69 -12.68 -8.59
N SER A 82 7.35 -12.58 -7.28
CA SER A 82 7.20 -13.75 -6.42
C SER A 82 5.80 -13.80 -5.78
N PHE A 83 5.39 -12.75 -5.06
CA PHE A 83 4.15 -12.81 -4.29
C PHE A 83 2.89 -12.82 -5.15
N LEU A 84 2.77 -11.90 -6.11
CA LEU A 84 1.58 -11.83 -6.98
C LEU A 84 1.42 -13.07 -7.85
N PRO A 85 2.47 -13.63 -8.48
CA PRO A 85 2.37 -14.88 -9.21
C PRO A 85 1.88 -16.05 -8.34
N ALA A 86 2.46 -16.22 -7.15
CA ALA A 86 2.05 -17.26 -6.22
C ALA A 86 0.61 -17.07 -5.73
N LEU A 87 0.21 -15.82 -5.47
CA LEU A 87 -1.15 -15.50 -5.03
C LEU A 87 -2.21 -15.77 -6.09
N LEU A 88 -1.90 -15.50 -7.36
CA LEU A 88 -2.84 -15.59 -8.48
C LEU A 88 -2.74 -16.89 -9.27
N GLY A 89 -1.75 -17.72 -8.98
CA GLY A 89 -1.49 -18.96 -9.73
C GLY A 89 -1.10 -18.72 -11.20
N ILE A 90 -0.45 -17.60 -11.52
CA ILE A 90 -0.05 -17.21 -12.88
C ILE A 90 1.45 -16.99 -13.01
N PRO A 91 2.04 -17.16 -14.21
CA PRO A 91 3.45 -16.89 -14.43
C PRO A 91 3.80 -15.40 -14.19
N PRO A 92 5.01 -15.08 -13.67
CA PRO A 92 5.43 -13.68 -13.45
C PRO A 92 5.39 -12.81 -14.69
N LEU A 93 5.60 -13.38 -15.88
CA LEU A 93 5.59 -12.67 -17.16
C LEU A 93 4.19 -12.16 -17.57
N GLU A 94 3.13 -12.74 -17.03
CA GLU A 94 1.75 -12.31 -17.28
C GLU A 94 1.38 -11.05 -16.47
N ILE A 95 2.18 -10.69 -15.47
CA ILE A 95 1.99 -9.47 -14.68
C ILE A 95 2.73 -8.32 -15.36
N ASP A 96 2.17 -7.82 -16.46
CA ASP A 96 2.67 -6.62 -17.11
C ASP A 96 2.43 -5.35 -16.27
N GLY A 97 2.88 -4.20 -16.75
CA GLY A 97 2.72 -2.93 -16.04
C GLY A 97 1.27 -2.54 -15.81
N GLY A 98 0.41 -2.75 -16.81
CA GLY A 98 -1.02 -2.41 -16.73
C GLY A 98 -1.77 -3.34 -15.78
N TYR A 99 -1.48 -4.63 -15.79
CA TYR A 99 -2.08 -5.57 -14.85
C TYR A 99 -1.58 -5.32 -13.42
N ARG A 100 -0.26 -5.08 -13.25
CA ARG A 100 0.28 -4.69 -11.94
C ARG A 100 -0.41 -3.44 -11.37
N GLN A 101 -0.66 -2.45 -12.20
CA GLN A 101 -1.37 -1.24 -11.79
C GLN A 101 -2.82 -1.53 -11.41
N LEU A 102 -3.54 -2.37 -12.14
CA LEU A 102 -4.89 -2.81 -11.77
C LEU A 102 -4.90 -3.44 -10.36
N LEU A 103 -3.93 -4.30 -10.05
CA LEU A 103 -3.83 -4.97 -8.75
C LEU A 103 -3.58 -4.00 -7.58
N THR A 104 -3.09 -2.78 -7.85
CA THR A 104 -2.93 -1.74 -6.82
C THR A 104 -4.23 -1.07 -6.40
N HIS A 105 -5.23 -1.12 -7.26
CA HIS A 105 -6.50 -0.43 -7.05
C HIS A 105 -7.31 -1.07 -5.93
N SER A 106 -8.27 -0.32 -5.44
CA SER A 106 -9.18 -0.82 -4.42
C SER A 106 -9.97 -2.03 -4.92
N VAL A 107 -10.30 -2.93 -4.01
CA VAL A 107 -11.13 -4.11 -4.30
C VAL A 107 -12.46 -3.73 -4.94
N LYS A 108 -13.03 -2.59 -4.56
CA LYS A 108 -14.26 -2.03 -5.14
C LYS A 108 -14.15 -1.70 -6.64
N LEU A 109 -12.95 -1.48 -7.13
CA LEU A 109 -12.64 -1.17 -8.52
C LEU A 109 -11.98 -2.36 -9.25
N GLY A 110 -12.11 -3.56 -8.71
CA GLY A 110 -11.61 -4.78 -9.33
C GLY A 110 -10.11 -5.06 -9.10
N GLY A 111 -9.45 -4.29 -8.23
CA GLY A 111 -8.08 -4.53 -7.80
C GLY A 111 -7.99 -5.42 -6.56
N LEU A 112 -6.78 -5.60 -6.04
CA LEU A 112 -6.49 -6.34 -4.81
C LEU A 112 -6.03 -5.43 -3.65
N ALA A 113 -5.99 -4.12 -3.84
CA ALA A 113 -5.42 -3.16 -2.88
C ALA A 113 -3.95 -3.47 -2.48
N ILE A 114 -3.22 -4.23 -3.28
CA ILE A 114 -1.78 -4.52 -3.10
C ILE A 114 -1.00 -3.38 -3.73
N ARG A 115 -0.73 -2.36 -2.93
CA ARG A 115 -0.14 -1.09 -3.39
C ARG A 115 1.30 -1.26 -3.84
N ASN A 116 1.68 -0.48 -4.87
CA ASN A 116 3.08 -0.34 -5.24
C ASN A 116 3.79 0.58 -4.22
N PRO A 117 4.77 0.07 -3.46
CA PRO A 117 5.43 0.86 -2.42
C PRO A 117 6.29 2.01 -2.98
N VAL A 118 6.75 1.91 -4.23
CA VAL A 118 7.53 2.96 -4.90
C VAL A 118 6.62 4.16 -5.21
N ASP A 119 5.50 3.90 -5.90
CA ASP A 119 4.60 4.93 -6.40
C ASP A 119 3.82 5.64 -5.28
N THR A 120 3.50 4.90 -4.20
CA THR A 120 2.71 5.44 -3.09
C THR A 120 3.51 6.28 -2.10
N ALA A 121 4.84 6.15 -2.06
CA ALA A 121 5.69 6.75 -1.03
C ALA A 121 5.50 8.27 -0.90
N GLN A 122 5.59 9.00 -2.01
CA GLN A 122 5.48 10.47 -1.99
C GLN A 122 4.08 10.93 -1.57
N GLY A 123 3.02 10.32 -2.10
CA GLY A 123 1.65 10.68 -1.76
C GLY A 123 1.32 10.42 -0.29
N VAL A 124 1.78 9.30 0.25
CA VAL A 124 1.61 8.94 1.67
C VAL A 124 2.34 9.93 2.58
N HIS A 125 3.58 10.32 2.23
CA HIS A 125 4.35 11.31 2.99
C HIS A 125 3.68 12.68 2.96
N SER A 126 3.29 13.18 1.79
CA SER A 126 2.61 14.47 1.62
C SER A 126 1.30 14.54 2.39
N ALA A 127 0.50 13.47 2.36
CA ALA A 127 -0.74 13.40 3.14
C ALA A 127 -0.47 13.44 4.66
N SER A 128 0.61 12.78 5.12
CA SER A 128 1.02 12.82 6.53
C SER A 128 1.46 14.21 6.96
N LEU A 129 2.25 14.90 6.14
CA LEU A 129 2.65 16.29 6.40
C LEU A 129 1.44 17.23 6.46
N ALA A 130 0.50 17.10 5.52
CA ALA A 130 -0.72 17.90 5.51
C ALA A 130 -1.55 17.67 6.78
N ALA A 131 -1.72 16.41 7.20
CA ALA A 131 -2.48 16.04 8.38
C ALA A 131 -1.87 16.57 9.69
N THR A 132 -0.53 16.68 9.76
CA THR A 132 0.18 17.14 10.96
C THR A 132 0.54 18.62 10.92
N ARG A 133 0.22 19.34 9.85
CA ARG A 133 0.64 20.74 9.63
C ARG A 133 0.25 21.67 10.78
N HIS A 134 -0.99 21.61 11.25
CA HIS A 134 -1.47 22.46 12.34
C HIS A 134 -0.66 22.24 13.62
N LEU A 135 -0.42 20.97 13.99
CA LEU A 135 0.40 20.62 15.14
C LEU A 135 1.85 21.11 14.98
N THR A 136 2.45 20.88 13.80
CA THR A 136 3.84 21.30 13.53
C THR A 136 4.01 22.80 13.59
N VAL A 137 3.08 23.57 13.01
CA VAL A 137 3.12 25.05 13.07
C VAL A 137 2.99 25.53 14.51
N SER A 138 2.04 25.00 15.28
CA SER A 138 1.86 25.36 16.69
C SER A 138 3.13 25.10 17.52
N LEU A 139 3.79 23.95 17.32
CA LEU A 139 5.05 23.63 17.99
C LEU A 139 6.18 24.59 17.61
N VAL A 140 6.34 24.89 16.32
CA VAL A 140 7.39 25.79 15.83
C VAL A 140 7.18 27.23 16.33
N CYS A 141 5.93 27.70 16.31
CA CYS A 141 5.57 29.03 16.80
C CYS A 141 5.50 29.10 18.34
N ARG A 142 5.70 27.98 19.05
CA ARG A 142 5.55 27.87 20.51
C ARG A 142 4.18 28.37 20.99
N ASP A 143 3.12 28.08 20.22
CA ASP A 143 1.77 28.49 20.56
C ASP A 143 1.25 27.63 21.74
N THR A 144 1.01 28.28 22.86
CA THR A 144 0.48 27.67 24.09
C THR A 144 -1.03 27.44 24.02
N ARG A 145 -1.71 27.99 23.00
CA ARG A 145 -3.16 27.87 22.78
C ARG A 145 -3.47 26.89 21.65
N PHE A 146 -2.79 25.73 21.64
CA PHE A 146 -3.05 24.68 20.66
C PHE A 146 -4.51 24.20 20.72
N ASP A 147 -5.24 24.34 19.60
CA ASP A 147 -6.60 23.83 19.47
C ASP A 147 -6.62 22.42 18.86
N LEU A 148 -6.93 21.44 19.70
CA LEU A 148 -7.07 20.04 19.29
C LEU A 148 -8.24 19.82 18.32
N GLY A 149 -9.33 20.62 18.42
CA GLY A 149 -10.49 20.55 17.52
C GLY A 149 -10.07 20.88 16.09
N THR A 150 -9.44 22.04 15.90
CA THR A 150 -8.90 22.48 14.62
C THR A 150 -7.88 21.48 14.06
N HIS A 151 -6.97 20.96 14.89
CA HIS A 151 -6.03 19.93 14.44
C HIS A 151 -6.74 18.67 13.88
N ARG A 152 -7.74 18.16 14.59
CA ARG A 152 -8.51 16.98 14.15
C ARG A 152 -9.26 17.24 12.85
N THR A 153 -9.84 18.41 12.69
CA THR A 153 -10.53 18.81 11.46
C THR A 153 -9.54 18.85 10.29
N CYS A 154 -8.42 19.55 10.42
CA CYS A 154 -7.37 19.60 9.38
C CYS A 154 -6.82 18.23 9.04
N ALA A 155 -6.58 17.37 10.02
CA ALA A 155 -6.10 16.01 9.78
C ALA A 155 -7.13 15.16 9.02
N THR A 156 -8.42 15.29 9.35
CA THR A 156 -9.52 14.60 8.67
C THR A 156 -9.66 15.07 7.23
N GLU A 157 -9.63 16.37 6.99
CA GLU A 157 -9.69 16.98 5.66
C GLU A 157 -8.52 16.54 4.78
N ALA A 158 -7.29 16.55 5.31
CA ALA A 158 -6.11 16.06 4.60
C ALA A 158 -6.24 14.57 4.21
N GLY A 159 -6.75 13.74 5.13
CA GLY A 159 -7.01 12.33 4.86
C GLY A 159 -8.09 12.12 3.79
N GLN A 160 -9.17 12.89 3.82
CA GLN A 160 -10.24 12.85 2.82
C GLN A 160 -9.73 13.32 1.45
N ALA A 161 -8.94 14.40 1.40
CA ALA A 161 -8.35 14.90 0.16
C ALA A 161 -7.42 13.87 -0.50
N ALA A 162 -6.53 13.24 0.27
CA ALA A 162 -5.64 12.20 -0.21
C ALA A 162 -6.42 10.98 -0.73
N ARG A 163 -7.50 10.59 -0.04
CA ARG A 163 -8.37 9.49 -0.47
C ARG A 163 -9.11 9.83 -1.77
N LYS A 164 -9.62 11.07 -1.87
CA LYS A 164 -10.33 11.54 -3.07
C LYS A 164 -9.40 11.58 -4.28
N SER A 165 -8.19 12.13 -4.14
CA SER A 165 -7.18 12.14 -5.20
C SER A 165 -6.91 10.72 -5.72
N ARG A 166 -6.66 9.78 -4.82
CA ARG A 166 -6.42 8.38 -5.21
C ARG A 166 -7.59 7.75 -5.96
N LEU A 167 -8.83 8.00 -5.54
CA LEU A 167 -10.01 7.47 -6.23
C LEU A 167 -10.17 8.06 -7.64
N ILE A 168 -9.82 9.33 -7.82
CA ILE A 168 -9.80 9.97 -9.14
C ILE A 168 -8.76 9.30 -10.03
N ASP A 169 -7.53 9.09 -9.54
CA ASP A 169 -6.46 8.44 -10.29
C ASP A 169 -6.82 6.99 -10.67
N GLU A 170 -7.41 6.24 -9.75
CA GLU A 170 -7.92 4.89 -9.99
C GLU A 170 -9.01 4.89 -11.08
N GLN A 171 -9.95 5.85 -11.03
CA GLN A 171 -11.02 5.96 -12.03
C GLN A 171 -10.49 6.36 -13.42
N LEU A 172 -9.58 7.32 -13.47
CA LEU A 172 -8.94 7.75 -14.74
C LEU A 172 -8.20 6.59 -15.41
N PHE A 173 -7.52 5.75 -14.65
CA PHE A 173 -6.86 4.55 -15.17
C PHE A 173 -7.87 3.57 -15.77
N LEU A 174 -8.99 3.31 -15.08
CA LEU A 174 -10.02 2.39 -15.55
C LEU A 174 -10.72 2.94 -16.82
N ASP A 175 -10.97 4.23 -16.86
CA ASP A 175 -11.57 4.89 -18.02
C ASP A 175 -10.62 4.85 -19.24
N GLY A 176 -9.30 4.97 -19.02
CA GLY A 176 -8.29 4.78 -20.03
C GLY A 176 -8.33 3.36 -20.62
N ARG A 177 -8.27 2.34 -19.76
CA ARG A 177 -8.38 0.93 -20.17
C ARG A 177 -9.68 0.62 -20.92
N GLY A 178 -10.77 1.23 -20.49
CA GLY A 178 -12.09 1.04 -21.12
C GLY A 178 -12.18 1.61 -22.53
N ARG A 179 -11.45 2.67 -22.83
CA ARG A 179 -11.34 3.22 -24.18
C ARG A 179 -10.57 2.30 -25.12
N ASP A 180 -9.48 1.72 -24.62
CA ASP A 180 -8.63 0.84 -25.40
C ASP A 180 -9.25 -0.55 -25.64
N ASN A 181 -10.08 -1.03 -24.70
CA ASN A 181 -10.74 -2.33 -24.81
C ASN A 181 -12.13 -2.34 -24.11
N PRO A 182 -13.22 -2.13 -24.85
CA PRO A 182 -14.59 -2.09 -24.28
C PRO A 182 -15.03 -3.38 -23.59
N SER A 183 -14.50 -4.54 -23.98
CA SER A 183 -14.84 -5.81 -23.35
C SER A 183 -14.22 -5.94 -21.96
N VAL A 184 -13.01 -5.41 -21.77
CA VAL A 184 -12.34 -5.30 -20.47
C VAL A 184 -13.12 -4.37 -19.56
N ALA A 185 -13.55 -3.21 -20.06
CA ALA A 185 -14.34 -2.27 -19.28
C ALA A 185 -15.68 -2.87 -18.76
N ARG A 186 -16.35 -3.68 -19.60
CA ARG A 186 -17.58 -4.38 -19.19
C ARG A 186 -17.32 -5.43 -18.12
N ARG A 187 -16.20 -6.18 -18.23
CA ARG A 187 -15.76 -7.16 -17.23
C ARG A 187 -15.41 -6.47 -15.92
N ASP A 188 -14.61 -5.41 -15.97
CA ASP A 188 -14.17 -4.66 -14.79
C ASP A 188 -15.38 -4.07 -14.04
N LYS A 189 -16.38 -3.52 -14.74
CA LYS A 189 -17.65 -3.06 -14.12
C LYS A 189 -18.43 -4.18 -13.43
N ARG A 190 -18.48 -5.38 -14.00
CA ARG A 190 -19.15 -6.53 -13.36
C ARG A 190 -18.40 -7.00 -12.12
N ASN A 191 -17.08 -6.93 -12.14
CA ASN A 191 -16.22 -7.40 -11.05
C ASN A 191 -16.13 -6.39 -9.89
N CYS A 192 -16.49 -5.12 -10.09
CA CYS A 192 -16.45 -4.10 -9.02
C CYS A 192 -17.28 -4.47 -7.77
N ALA A 193 -18.33 -5.27 -7.91
CA ALA A 193 -19.14 -5.73 -6.77
C ALA A 193 -18.69 -7.10 -6.21
N ALA A 194 -17.91 -7.86 -6.99
CA ALA A 194 -17.55 -9.24 -6.64
C ALA A 194 -16.44 -9.35 -5.58
N GLY A 195 -15.65 -8.28 -5.38
CA GLY A 195 -14.48 -8.32 -4.51
C GLY A 195 -14.76 -8.12 -3.01
N ALA A 196 -16.00 -7.94 -2.59
CA ALA A 196 -16.32 -7.65 -1.19
C ALA A 196 -15.89 -8.77 -0.23
N TRP A 197 -15.89 -10.02 -0.68
CA TRP A 197 -15.45 -11.18 0.10
C TRP A 197 -13.94 -11.17 0.40
N LEU A 198 -13.12 -10.51 -0.41
CA LEU A 198 -11.69 -10.34 -0.15
C LEU A 198 -11.40 -9.50 1.12
N SER A 199 -12.38 -8.73 1.57
CA SER A 199 -12.27 -7.96 2.81
C SER A 199 -12.67 -8.77 4.06
N VAL A 200 -13.19 -9.99 3.87
CA VAL A 200 -13.56 -10.89 4.97
C VAL A 200 -12.32 -11.62 5.47
N PHE A 201 -12.13 -11.60 6.79
CA PHE A 201 -11.00 -12.31 7.40
C PHE A 201 -11.22 -13.82 7.26
N PRO A 202 -10.23 -14.60 6.73
CA PRO A 202 -10.38 -16.04 6.56
C PRO A 202 -10.54 -16.72 7.92
N ASN A 203 -11.64 -17.44 8.10
CA ASN A 203 -11.94 -18.19 9.32
C ASN A 203 -12.64 -19.50 8.96
N ARG A 204 -11.99 -20.63 9.22
CA ARG A 204 -12.55 -21.96 8.95
C ARG A 204 -13.82 -22.26 9.75
N LEU A 205 -13.93 -21.74 10.99
CA LEU A 205 -15.10 -21.95 11.83
C LEU A 205 -16.36 -21.27 11.28
N ASN A 206 -16.19 -20.16 10.61
CA ASN A 206 -17.29 -19.39 10.01
C ASN A 206 -17.50 -19.68 8.53
N GLY A 207 -16.78 -20.65 7.96
CA GLY A 207 -16.87 -21.01 6.53
C GLY A 207 -16.35 -19.90 5.58
N THR A 208 -15.55 -18.96 6.08
CA THR A 208 -14.98 -17.87 5.27
C THR A 208 -13.54 -18.13 4.80
N GLY A 209 -12.99 -19.31 5.11
CA GLY A 209 -11.69 -19.75 4.64
C GLY A 209 -11.83 -20.51 3.33
N LEU A 210 -11.09 -20.11 2.29
CA LEU A 210 -11.00 -20.82 1.02
C LEU A 210 -9.70 -21.62 0.95
N SER A 211 -9.74 -22.79 0.29
CA SER A 211 -8.55 -23.51 -0.13
C SER A 211 -7.89 -22.87 -1.35
N ALA A 212 -6.73 -23.38 -1.77
CA ALA A 212 -6.08 -22.91 -2.99
C ALA A 212 -6.91 -23.15 -4.24
N ASP A 213 -7.67 -24.28 -4.28
CA ASP A 213 -8.50 -24.63 -5.41
C ASP A 213 -9.80 -23.82 -5.50
N GLU A 214 -10.24 -23.25 -4.37
CA GLU A 214 -11.43 -22.40 -4.28
C GLU A 214 -11.10 -20.90 -4.44
N TRP A 215 -9.83 -20.53 -4.33
CA TRP A 215 -9.36 -19.14 -4.52
C TRP A 215 -9.30 -18.76 -5.99
#